data_3f2f4cb6ceb07aa1f6240f837965e2bf
#
_entry.id   3f2f4cb6ceb07aa1f6240f837965e2bf
#
_cell.length_a   1.000
_cell.length_b   1.000
_cell.length_c   1.000
_cell.angle_alpha   90.00
_cell.angle_beta   90.00
_cell.angle_gamma   90.00
#
_symmetry.space_group_name_H-M   'P 1'
#
loop_
_entity.id
_entity.type
_entity.pdbx_description
1 polymer ?
#
loop_
_entity_poly.entity_id
_entity_poly.type
_entity_poly.pdbx_seq_one_letter_code
_entity_poly.pdbx_strand_id
1 'polypeptide(L)'
;WFVRSEFPYKEHISTVMLLPMIISPVITGIALVRYFGTISLPSGYPALILGHTVLSLPYVFLLVRSELVTFDQDLERASRVLGADPVTTFRYVTGPIISPAILAGGFIAFVVSFGEFTATQFLISPETSTVPVVIYTMLRTGLTPTINALSVVLIVIMVVVALGSRRFSTS
;
A
#
# COMPACT_ATOMS: atom_id res chain seq x y z
N TRP A 1 -18.02 -7.02 2.45
CA TRP A 1 -19.02 -7.19 1.38
C TRP A 1 -18.40 -7.73 0.10
N PHE A 2 -17.39 -7.07 -0.49
CA PHE A 2 -16.77 -7.43 -1.77
C PHE A 2 -16.27 -8.89 -1.82
N VAL A 3 -15.59 -9.37 -0.80
CA VAL A 3 -15.02 -10.74 -0.76
C VAL A 3 -16.12 -11.80 -0.69
N ARG A 4 -17.27 -11.48 -0.12
CA ARG A 4 -18.33 -12.42 0.25
C ARG A 4 -19.56 -12.39 -0.66
N SER A 5 -19.73 -11.31 -1.43
CA SER A 5 -20.86 -11.23 -2.37
C SER A 5 -20.54 -11.95 -3.66
N GLU A 6 -21.50 -12.70 -4.17
CA GLU A 6 -21.44 -13.28 -5.51
C GLU A 6 -22.05 -12.27 -6.49
N PHE A 7 -21.19 -11.45 -7.10
CA PHE A 7 -21.63 -10.60 -8.19
C PHE A 7 -20.72 -10.82 -9.42
N PRO A 8 -21.25 -10.70 -10.64
CA PRO A 8 -20.60 -11.18 -11.87
C PRO A 8 -19.25 -10.52 -12.17
N TYR A 9 -18.97 -9.33 -11.62
CA TYR A 9 -17.73 -8.58 -11.89
C TYR A 9 -16.67 -8.70 -10.79
N LYS A 10 -16.86 -9.55 -9.79
CA LYS A 10 -15.95 -9.71 -8.65
C LYS A 10 -14.52 -10.03 -9.07
N GLU A 11 -14.37 -10.99 -10.00
CA GLU A 11 -13.05 -11.40 -10.48
C GLU A 11 -12.38 -10.28 -11.28
N HIS A 12 -13.14 -9.56 -12.10
CA HIS A 12 -12.62 -8.43 -12.88
C HIS A 12 -12.10 -7.32 -11.96
N ILE A 13 -12.84 -6.96 -10.93
CA ILE A 13 -12.40 -5.95 -9.95
C ILE A 13 -11.16 -6.42 -9.20
N SER A 14 -11.13 -7.71 -8.78
CA SER A 14 -9.93 -8.29 -8.14
C SER A 14 -8.73 -8.21 -9.09
N THR A 15 -8.90 -8.54 -10.35
CA THR A 15 -7.84 -8.46 -11.36
C THR A 15 -7.35 -7.02 -11.55
N VAL A 16 -8.26 -6.06 -11.67
CA VAL A 16 -7.91 -4.62 -11.79
C VAL A 16 -7.13 -4.15 -10.56
N MET A 17 -7.55 -4.56 -9.37
CA MET A 17 -6.84 -4.23 -8.12
C MET A 17 -5.41 -4.78 -8.07
N LEU A 18 -5.13 -5.90 -8.75
CA LEU A 18 -3.82 -6.54 -8.79
C LEU A 18 -2.94 -6.09 -9.97
N LEU A 19 -3.50 -5.41 -10.97
CA LEU A 19 -2.77 -4.97 -12.16
C LEU A 19 -1.49 -4.19 -11.84
N PRO A 20 -1.48 -3.22 -10.88
CA PRO A 20 -0.27 -2.46 -10.59
C PRO A 20 0.91 -3.32 -10.10
N MET A 21 0.64 -4.49 -9.51
CA MET A 21 1.67 -5.42 -9.07
C MET A 21 2.26 -6.23 -10.23
N ILE A 22 1.49 -6.47 -11.29
CA ILE A 22 1.89 -7.27 -12.45
C ILE A 22 2.61 -6.40 -13.49
N ILE A 23 2.18 -5.15 -13.63
CA ILE A 23 2.74 -4.19 -14.58
C ILE A 23 4.05 -3.61 -14.02
N SER A 24 5.04 -3.45 -14.90
CA SER A 24 6.31 -2.80 -14.50
C SER A 24 6.07 -1.41 -13.90
N PRO A 25 6.71 -1.06 -12.78
CA PRO A 25 6.62 0.27 -12.17
C PRO A 25 6.96 1.43 -13.13
N VAL A 26 7.85 1.21 -14.10
CA VAL A 26 8.14 2.20 -15.15
C VAL A 26 6.89 2.52 -15.97
N ILE A 27 6.22 1.47 -16.45
CA ILE A 27 5.01 1.62 -17.28
C ILE A 27 3.90 2.27 -16.45
N THR A 28 3.73 1.83 -15.21
CA THR A 28 2.74 2.41 -14.29
C THR A 28 3.02 3.89 -14.03
N GLY A 29 4.27 4.27 -13.78
CA GLY A 29 4.67 5.67 -13.55
C GLY A 29 4.38 6.55 -14.76
N ILE A 30 4.74 6.11 -15.97
CA ILE A 30 4.48 6.84 -17.21
C ILE A 30 2.96 6.97 -17.47
N ALA A 31 2.21 5.89 -17.27
CA ALA A 31 0.75 5.90 -17.43
C ALA A 31 0.07 6.87 -16.45
N LEU A 32 0.50 6.88 -15.18
CA LEU A 32 -0.02 7.78 -14.16
C LEU A 32 0.29 9.24 -14.48
N VAL A 33 1.52 9.57 -14.87
CA VAL A 33 1.87 10.95 -15.28
C VAL A 33 0.98 11.41 -16.43
N ARG A 34 0.82 10.55 -17.43
CA ARG A 34 -0.05 10.85 -18.58
C ARG A 34 -1.50 11.08 -18.14
N TYR A 35 -2.03 10.18 -17.32
CA TYR A 35 -3.39 10.30 -16.80
C TYR A 35 -3.56 11.56 -15.93
N PHE A 36 -2.65 11.83 -15.02
CA PHE A 36 -2.69 13.02 -14.17
C PHE A 36 -2.63 14.31 -14.97
N GLY A 37 -1.87 14.32 -16.07
CA GLY A 37 -1.88 15.44 -17.02
C GLY A 37 -3.25 15.68 -17.67
N THR A 38 -4.01 14.63 -17.99
CA THR A 38 -5.35 14.79 -18.59
C THR A 38 -6.38 15.37 -17.62
N ILE A 39 -6.23 15.12 -16.33
CA ILE A 39 -7.11 15.65 -15.27
C ILE A 39 -6.54 16.91 -14.60
N SER A 40 -5.47 17.48 -15.17
CA SER A 40 -4.79 18.68 -14.65
C SER A 40 -4.32 18.54 -13.20
N LEU A 41 -3.98 17.32 -12.75
CA LEU A 41 -3.38 17.10 -11.44
C LEU A 41 -1.89 17.49 -11.49
N PRO A 42 -1.44 18.41 -10.62
CA PRO A 42 -0.05 18.84 -10.63
C PRO A 42 0.90 17.71 -10.19
N SER A 43 2.10 17.68 -10.79
CA SER A 43 3.21 16.85 -10.31
C SER A 43 3.61 17.25 -8.89
N GLY A 44 4.33 16.38 -8.18
CA GLY A 44 4.75 16.59 -6.80
C GLY A 44 3.89 15.83 -5.81
N TYR A 45 3.63 16.38 -4.61
CA TYR A 45 2.96 15.65 -3.53
C TYR A 45 1.62 14.98 -3.92
N PRO A 46 0.69 15.64 -4.62
CA PRO A 46 -0.58 15.00 -5.00
C PRO A 46 -0.37 13.78 -5.91
N ALA A 47 0.48 13.92 -6.93
CA ALA A 47 0.81 12.83 -7.85
C ALA A 47 1.56 11.69 -7.14
N LEU A 48 2.49 12.01 -6.23
CA LEU A 48 3.21 11.04 -5.41
C LEU A 48 2.26 10.23 -4.52
N ILE A 49 1.39 10.90 -3.76
CA ILE A 49 0.46 10.24 -2.84
C ILE A 49 -0.45 9.28 -3.62
N LEU A 50 -1.05 9.74 -4.70
CA LEU A 50 -1.94 8.91 -5.51
C LEU A 50 -1.18 7.77 -6.21
N GLY A 51 -0.01 8.05 -6.77
CA GLY A 51 0.80 7.04 -7.44
C GLY A 51 1.27 5.94 -6.49
N HIS A 52 1.78 6.30 -5.32
CA HIS A 52 2.19 5.35 -4.29
C HIS A 52 1.00 4.58 -3.71
N THR A 53 -0.18 5.20 -3.61
CA THR A 53 -1.42 4.50 -3.24
C THR A 53 -1.78 3.43 -4.27
N VAL A 54 -1.74 3.75 -5.56
CA VAL A 54 -2.02 2.78 -6.63
C VAL A 54 -1.04 1.61 -6.59
N LEU A 55 0.25 1.87 -6.40
CA LEU A 55 1.29 0.82 -6.38
C LEU A 55 1.23 -0.06 -5.12
N SER A 56 0.82 0.47 -3.98
CA SER A 56 0.74 -0.27 -2.72
C SER A 56 -0.60 -0.94 -2.46
N LEU A 57 -1.67 -0.50 -3.14
CA LEU A 57 -3.03 -1.03 -2.98
C LEU A 57 -3.14 -2.56 -3.13
N PRO A 58 -2.48 -3.21 -4.12
CA PRO A 58 -2.55 -4.67 -4.29
C PRO A 58 -2.13 -5.44 -3.04
N TYR A 59 -1.11 -4.99 -2.34
CA TYR A 59 -0.55 -5.69 -1.16
C TYR A 59 -1.54 -5.66 0.00
N VAL A 60 -2.13 -4.50 0.27
CA VAL A 60 -3.17 -4.36 1.30
C VAL A 60 -4.40 -5.20 0.93
N PHE A 61 -4.82 -5.12 -0.33
CA PHE A 61 -5.96 -5.88 -0.83
C PHE A 61 -5.79 -7.38 -0.66
N LEU A 62 -4.62 -7.94 -1.01
CA LEU A 62 -4.35 -9.37 -0.87
C LEU A 62 -4.41 -9.83 0.58
N LEU A 63 -3.79 -9.11 1.51
CA LEU A 63 -3.77 -9.48 2.92
C LEU A 63 -5.15 -9.41 3.56
N VAL A 64 -5.87 -8.32 3.35
CA VAL A 64 -7.22 -8.17 3.89
C VAL A 64 -8.19 -9.18 3.25
N ARG A 65 -8.04 -9.44 1.95
CA ARG A 65 -8.84 -10.47 1.27
C ARG A 65 -8.58 -11.86 1.83
N SER A 66 -7.32 -12.23 2.06
CA SER A 66 -6.95 -13.52 2.63
C SER A 66 -7.60 -13.73 3.99
N GLU A 67 -7.55 -12.74 4.87
CA GLU A 67 -8.17 -12.79 6.19
C GLU A 67 -9.69 -12.92 6.11
N LEU A 68 -10.32 -12.16 5.21
CA LEU A 68 -11.77 -12.21 5.01
C LEU A 68 -12.27 -13.54 4.41
N VAL A 69 -11.42 -14.27 3.67
CA VAL A 69 -11.76 -15.60 3.14
C VAL A 69 -11.76 -16.65 4.25
N THR A 70 -10.83 -16.57 5.19
CA THR A 70 -10.72 -17.51 6.32
C THR A 70 -11.64 -17.17 7.50
N PHE A 71 -12.18 -15.97 7.50
CA PHE A 71 -13.05 -15.47 8.56
C PHE A 71 -14.33 -16.27 8.70
N ASP A 72 -14.63 -16.72 9.93
CA ASP A 72 -15.86 -17.43 10.25
C ASP A 72 -17.09 -16.49 10.22
N GLN A 73 -17.97 -16.70 9.24
CA GLN A 73 -19.19 -15.92 9.05
C GLN A 73 -20.24 -16.13 10.15
N ASP A 74 -20.15 -17.20 10.91
CA ASP A 74 -21.12 -17.47 11.97
C ASP A 74 -20.99 -16.47 13.13
N LEU A 75 -19.83 -15.88 13.32
CA LEU A 75 -19.63 -14.76 14.25
C LEU A 75 -20.48 -13.54 13.88
N GLU A 76 -20.56 -13.18 12.60
CA GLU A 76 -21.40 -12.08 12.14
C GLU A 76 -22.90 -12.43 12.23
N ARG A 77 -23.25 -13.70 11.94
CA ARG A 77 -24.63 -14.18 12.07
C ARG A 77 -25.08 -14.16 13.53
N ALA A 78 -24.24 -14.63 14.45
CA ALA A 78 -24.51 -14.59 15.89
C ALA A 78 -24.71 -13.15 16.39
N SER A 79 -23.86 -12.22 15.97
CA SER A 79 -23.99 -10.80 16.31
C SER A 79 -25.35 -10.23 15.86
N ARG A 80 -25.79 -10.57 14.63
CA ARG A 80 -27.10 -10.11 14.12
C ARG A 80 -28.29 -10.73 14.86
N VAL A 81 -28.18 -11.99 15.25
CA VAL A 81 -29.22 -12.66 16.07
C VAL A 81 -29.35 -11.96 17.43
N LEU A 82 -28.28 -11.42 17.98
CA LEU A 82 -28.26 -10.62 19.20
C LEU A 82 -28.76 -9.18 19.01
N GLY A 83 -29.23 -8.83 17.81
CA GLY A 83 -29.81 -7.52 17.50
C GLY A 83 -28.81 -6.45 17.03
N ALA A 84 -27.55 -6.81 16.77
CA ALA A 84 -26.60 -5.85 16.25
C ALA A 84 -26.90 -5.49 14.78
N ASP A 85 -26.86 -4.20 14.48
CA ASP A 85 -26.92 -3.70 13.11
C ASP A 85 -25.59 -3.95 12.34
N PRO A 86 -25.56 -3.81 11.01
CA PRO A 86 -24.34 -4.08 10.22
C PRO A 86 -23.11 -3.24 10.62
N VAL A 87 -23.31 -1.99 11.04
CA VAL A 87 -22.21 -1.11 11.47
C VAL A 87 -21.64 -1.57 12.80
N THR A 88 -22.51 -1.92 13.74
CA THR A 88 -22.13 -2.47 15.05
C THR A 88 -21.39 -3.80 14.88
N THR A 89 -21.92 -4.72 14.03
CA THR A 89 -21.27 -5.99 13.70
C THR A 89 -19.88 -5.75 13.10
N PHE A 90 -19.75 -4.82 12.14
CA PHE A 90 -18.44 -4.50 11.56
C PHE A 90 -17.47 -3.95 12.62
N ARG A 91 -17.92 -3.02 13.45
CA ARG A 91 -17.06 -2.35 14.43
C ARG A 91 -16.57 -3.27 15.55
N TYR A 92 -17.43 -4.19 16.03
CA TYR A 92 -17.14 -4.99 17.22
C TYR A 92 -16.78 -6.46 16.93
N VAL A 93 -17.07 -6.95 15.73
CA VAL A 93 -16.77 -8.34 15.34
C VAL A 93 -15.78 -8.37 14.17
N THR A 94 -16.20 -7.91 12.98
CA THR A 94 -15.39 -8.05 11.75
C THR A 94 -14.12 -7.20 11.82
N GLY A 95 -14.23 -5.93 12.19
CA GLY A 95 -13.14 -4.97 12.23
C GLY A 95 -11.97 -5.41 13.12
N PRO A 96 -12.20 -5.76 14.39
CA PRO A 96 -11.14 -6.26 15.27
C PRO A 96 -10.43 -7.49 14.72
N ILE A 97 -11.17 -8.43 14.14
CA ILE A 97 -10.58 -9.69 13.59
C ILE A 97 -9.71 -9.42 12.38
N ILE A 98 -10.12 -8.50 11.47
CA ILE A 98 -9.31 -8.17 10.28
C ILE A 98 -8.25 -7.10 10.53
N SER A 99 -8.25 -6.46 11.71
CA SER A 99 -7.31 -5.37 12.01
C SER A 99 -5.84 -5.79 11.92
N PRO A 100 -5.40 -7.00 12.32
CA PRO A 100 -4.03 -7.45 12.13
C PRO A 100 -3.63 -7.51 10.64
N ALA A 101 -4.54 -7.96 9.76
CA ALA A 101 -4.31 -8.00 8.33
C ALA A 101 -4.24 -6.58 7.72
N ILE A 102 -5.05 -5.64 8.21
CA ILE A 102 -4.98 -4.23 7.79
C ILE A 102 -3.65 -3.61 8.22
N LEU A 103 -3.22 -3.86 9.46
CA LEU A 103 -1.94 -3.35 9.95
C LEU A 103 -0.75 -3.95 9.20
N ALA A 104 -0.77 -5.26 8.95
CA ALA A 104 0.26 -5.94 8.15
C ALA A 104 0.28 -5.42 6.71
N GLY A 105 -0.89 -5.24 6.10
CA GLY A 105 -1.04 -4.65 4.77
C GLY A 105 -0.52 -3.23 4.68
N GLY A 106 -0.87 -2.40 5.66
CA GLY A 106 -0.37 -1.02 5.79
C GLY A 106 1.15 -0.97 5.96
N PHE A 107 1.70 -1.90 6.73
CA PHE A 107 3.15 -2.03 6.88
C PHE A 107 3.84 -2.38 5.56
N ILE A 108 3.32 -3.37 4.82
CA ILE A 108 3.88 -3.73 3.50
C ILE A 108 3.72 -2.58 2.53
N ALA A 109 2.57 -1.90 2.52
CA ALA A 109 2.35 -0.70 1.70
C ALA A 109 3.37 0.40 2.01
N PHE A 110 3.69 0.62 3.29
CA PHE A 110 4.74 1.55 3.70
C PHE A 110 6.11 1.15 3.14
N VAL A 111 6.51 -0.12 3.30
CA VAL A 111 7.81 -0.63 2.81
C VAL A 111 7.91 -0.49 1.29
N VAL A 112 6.86 -0.88 0.56
CA VAL A 112 6.79 -0.75 -0.91
C VAL A 112 6.87 0.72 -1.33
N SER A 113 6.07 1.58 -0.72
CA SER A 113 6.06 3.01 -1.01
C SER A 113 7.39 3.69 -0.69
N PHE A 114 8.00 3.32 0.45
CA PHE A 114 9.27 3.91 0.88
C PHE A 114 10.44 3.53 -0.02
N GLY A 115 10.44 2.29 -0.55
CA GLY A 115 11.48 1.81 -1.48
C GLY A 115 11.22 2.15 -2.94
N GLU A 116 10.04 2.72 -3.26
CA GLU A 116 9.68 2.95 -4.65
C GLU A 116 10.46 4.13 -5.25
N PHE A 117 11.27 3.81 -6.23
CA PHE A 117 12.08 4.76 -6.99
C PHE A 117 11.55 4.92 -8.42
N THR A 118 11.20 3.79 -9.03
CA THR A 118 11.07 3.67 -10.48
C THR A 118 9.87 4.46 -11.05
N ALA A 119 8.70 4.32 -10.45
CA ALA A 119 7.53 5.12 -10.80
C ALA A 119 7.64 6.54 -10.26
N THR A 120 8.23 6.68 -9.06
CA THR A 120 8.38 7.95 -8.35
C THR A 120 9.09 9.01 -9.19
N GLN A 121 10.17 8.65 -9.91
CA GLN A 121 10.93 9.61 -10.72
C GLN A 121 10.11 10.31 -11.80
N PHE A 122 8.98 9.75 -12.22
CA PHE A 122 8.05 10.38 -13.17
C PHE A 122 7.03 11.30 -12.49
N LEU A 123 6.76 11.11 -11.20
CA LEU A 123 5.70 11.79 -10.45
C LEU A 123 6.19 12.99 -9.65
N ILE A 124 7.51 13.10 -9.43
CA ILE A 124 8.13 14.21 -8.71
C ILE A 124 8.05 15.53 -9.48
N SER A 125 8.20 16.64 -8.75
CA SER A 125 8.43 17.97 -9.29
C SER A 125 9.80 18.50 -8.84
N PRO A 126 10.31 19.63 -9.38
CA PRO A 126 11.57 20.22 -8.93
C PRO A 126 11.64 20.51 -7.44
N GLU A 127 10.49 20.74 -6.81
CA GLU A 127 10.37 21.10 -5.39
C GLU A 127 10.10 19.89 -4.49
N THR A 128 9.84 18.69 -5.08
CA THR A 128 9.50 17.48 -4.33
C THR A 128 10.39 16.33 -4.76
N SER A 129 10.92 15.60 -3.79
CA SER A 129 11.72 14.41 -4.05
C SER A 129 11.51 13.38 -2.95
N THR A 130 11.84 12.13 -3.23
CA THR A 130 11.87 11.06 -2.24
C THR A 130 13.30 10.62 -1.98
N VAL A 131 13.52 9.97 -0.84
CA VAL A 131 14.87 9.53 -0.46
C VAL A 131 15.54 8.63 -1.51
N PRO A 132 14.85 7.62 -2.11
CA PRO A 132 15.46 6.82 -3.18
C PRO A 132 15.87 7.63 -4.40
N VAL A 133 15.10 8.64 -4.79
CA VAL A 133 15.42 9.52 -5.92
C VAL A 133 16.64 10.40 -5.61
N VAL A 134 16.71 10.93 -4.38
CA VAL A 134 17.89 11.71 -3.93
C VAL A 134 19.15 10.87 -3.95
N ILE A 135 19.11 9.64 -3.39
CA ILE A 135 20.24 8.71 -3.42
C ILE A 135 20.68 8.43 -4.85
N TYR A 136 19.75 8.13 -5.75
CA TYR A 136 20.05 7.87 -7.15
C TYR A 136 20.72 9.07 -7.83
N THR A 137 20.23 10.28 -7.58
CA THR A 137 20.81 11.52 -8.12
C THR A 137 22.24 11.72 -7.61
N MET A 138 22.47 11.49 -6.32
CA MET A 138 23.81 11.56 -5.73
C MET A 138 24.76 10.53 -6.35
N LEU A 139 24.30 9.29 -6.57
CA LEU A 139 25.11 8.25 -7.23
C LEU A 139 25.54 8.65 -8.64
N ARG A 140 24.70 9.36 -9.38
CA ARG A 140 25.01 9.83 -10.74
C ARG A 140 25.98 10.99 -10.75
N THR A 141 25.99 11.82 -9.72
CA THR A 141 26.88 13.00 -9.62
C THR A 141 28.23 12.69 -9.01
N GLY A 142 28.39 11.53 -8.38
CA GLY A 142 29.64 11.04 -7.80
C GLY A 142 29.43 10.43 -6.41
N LEU A 143 30.18 9.38 -6.10
CA LEU A 143 30.13 8.71 -4.80
C LEU A 143 30.70 9.63 -3.70
N THR A 144 29.87 10.04 -2.78
CA THR A 144 30.26 10.81 -1.60
C THR A 144 30.04 9.99 -0.33
N PRO A 145 30.81 10.23 0.75
CA PRO A 145 30.56 9.57 2.04
C PRO A 145 29.15 9.76 2.58
N THR A 146 28.49 10.84 2.19
CA THR A 146 27.11 11.16 2.56
C THR A 146 26.11 10.08 2.10
N ILE A 147 26.34 9.49 0.91
CA ILE A 147 25.48 8.42 0.38
C ILE A 147 25.52 7.19 1.28
N ASN A 148 26.71 6.81 1.74
CA ASN A 148 26.90 5.66 2.62
C ASN A 148 26.21 5.91 3.97
N ALA A 149 26.36 7.10 4.55
CA ALA A 149 25.69 7.46 5.80
C ALA A 149 24.16 7.41 5.65
N LEU A 150 23.61 7.99 4.57
CA LEU A 150 22.18 8.00 4.30
C LEU A 150 21.64 6.57 4.10
N SER A 151 22.35 5.72 3.37
CA SER A 151 21.99 4.32 3.15
C SER A 151 21.96 3.52 4.45
N VAL A 152 22.93 3.72 5.35
CA VAL A 152 22.94 3.09 6.66
C VAL A 152 21.76 3.52 7.52
N VAL A 153 21.44 4.82 7.55
CA VAL A 153 20.28 5.35 8.28
C VAL A 153 18.98 4.72 7.76
N LEU A 154 18.83 4.58 6.45
CA LEU A 154 17.67 3.95 5.84
C LEU A 154 17.53 2.47 6.22
N ILE A 155 18.64 1.72 6.15
CA ILE A 155 18.65 0.31 6.57
C ILE A 155 18.23 0.20 8.03
N VAL A 156 18.77 1.03 8.92
CA VAL A 156 18.43 1.02 10.33
C VAL A 156 16.93 1.33 10.54
N ILE A 157 16.40 2.34 9.87
CA ILE A 157 14.95 2.67 9.94
C ILE A 157 14.12 1.47 9.50
N MET A 158 14.44 0.86 8.36
CA MET A 158 13.70 -0.29 7.84
C MET A 158 13.77 -1.50 8.78
N VAL A 159 14.93 -1.78 9.35
CA VAL A 159 15.09 -2.86 10.34
C VAL A 159 14.27 -2.59 11.60
N VAL A 160 14.33 -1.38 12.14
CA VAL A 160 13.55 -1.00 13.33
C VAL A 160 12.05 -1.13 13.07
N VAL A 161 11.58 -0.65 11.93
CA VAL A 161 10.18 -0.76 11.52
C VAL A 161 9.79 -2.24 11.33
N ALA A 162 10.65 -3.06 10.70
CA ALA A 162 10.42 -4.50 10.53
C ALA A 162 10.37 -5.28 11.85
N LEU A 163 11.25 -4.96 12.79
CA LEU A 163 11.25 -5.58 14.12
C LEU A 163 10.05 -5.12 14.97
N GLY A 164 9.66 -3.84 14.84
CA GLY A 164 8.48 -3.30 15.51
C GLY A 164 7.19 -4.00 15.06
N SER A 165 7.04 -4.29 13.76
CA SER A 165 5.85 -4.96 13.24
C SER A 165 5.65 -6.39 13.77
N ARG A 166 6.73 -7.11 14.07
CA ARG A 166 6.66 -8.48 14.64
C ARG A 166 5.98 -8.52 16.00
N ARG A 167 6.14 -7.47 16.82
CA ARG A 167 5.49 -7.40 18.15
C ARG A 167 3.98 -7.28 18.08
N PHE A 168 3.44 -6.69 16.99
CA PHE A 168 2.00 -6.56 16.79
C PHE A 168 1.36 -7.79 16.14
N SER A 169 2.16 -8.70 15.56
CA SER A 169 1.66 -9.93 14.92
C SER A 169 1.59 -11.13 15.87
N THR A 170 2.15 -11.04 17.08
CA THR A 170 2.20 -12.13 18.06
C THR A 170 1.29 -11.92 19.28
N SER A 171 0.47 -10.90 19.28
CA SER A 171 -0.57 -10.62 20.27
C SER A 171 -1.95 -10.91 19.71
#